data_769e1f82b6295c5d0ef752a4287da019
#
_entry.id   769e1f82b6295c5d0ef752a4287da019
#
_cell.length_a   1.000
_cell.length_b   1.000
_cell.length_c   1.000
_cell.angle_alpha   90.00
_cell.angle_beta   90.00
_cell.angle_gamma   90.00
#
_symmetry.space_group_name_H-M   'P 1'
#
loop_
_entity.id
_entity.type
_entity.pdbx_description
1 polymer ?
#
loop_
_entity_poly.entity_id
_entity_poly.type
_entity_poly.pdbx_seq_one_letter_code
_entity_poly.pdbx_strand_id
1 'polypeptide(L)'
;MLAEKNLKAYSSLNYSILRPTGVYGPRDKDIFIFFKQVAKGIEPYIGNMQQKFSFIYVTDVAQAAVLALYAKGHQKTYNLSDGRYYDRYELGKLIKETLNLKTVKFHLPVNFVKFIAIISEKYSSLKKEAAVLNTEKLDELMAVNWYCDISEARTGLNFAPEYDLKAGVSETLKWYKANKWL
;
A
#
# COMPACT_ATOMS: atom_id res chain seq x y z
N MET A 1 -13.42 6.38 7.75
CA MET A 1 -13.19 6.81 9.14
C MET A 1 -14.44 6.85 10.01
N LEU A 2 -15.58 6.33 9.51
CA LEU A 2 -16.78 6.13 10.34
C LEU A 2 -16.51 5.10 11.46
N ALA A 3 -15.79 4.01 11.14
CA ALA A 3 -15.42 2.97 12.11
C ALA A 3 -14.62 3.51 13.32
N GLU A 4 -13.65 4.41 13.06
CA GLU A 4 -12.87 5.02 14.14
C GLU A 4 -13.72 5.97 15.02
N LYS A 5 -14.69 6.68 14.41
CA LYS A 5 -15.62 7.51 15.18
C LYS A 5 -16.50 6.66 16.09
N ASN A 6 -16.96 5.52 15.59
CA ASN A 6 -17.75 4.59 16.39
C ASN A 6 -16.96 4.01 17.55
N LEU A 7 -15.68 3.64 17.35
CA LEU A 7 -14.81 3.16 18.43
C LEU A 7 -14.63 4.20 19.54
N LYS A 8 -14.44 5.47 19.17
CA LYS A 8 -14.26 6.58 20.12
C LYS A 8 -15.50 6.84 21.01
N ALA A 9 -16.68 6.39 20.58
CA ALA A 9 -17.90 6.49 21.39
C ALA A 9 -17.91 5.54 22.59
N TYR A 10 -17.05 4.51 22.61
CA TYR A 10 -16.93 3.54 23.68
C TYR A 10 -15.72 3.82 24.55
N SER A 11 -15.84 4.73 25.50
CA SER A 11 -14.74 5.19 26.38
C SER A 11 -14.13 4.09 27.25
N SER A 12 -14.91 3.05 27.59
CA SER A 12 -14.45 1.90 28.38
C SER A 12 -13.71 0.83 27.58
N LEU A 13 -13.77 0.90 26.24
CA LEU A 13 -13.11 -0.08 25.39
C LEU A 13 -11.63 0.25 25.25
N ASN A 14 -10.79 -0.72 25.50
CA ASN A 14 -9.36 -0.63 25.26
C ASN A 14 -9.06 -1.08 23.83
N TYR A 15 -8.50 -0.20 22.99
CA TYR A 15 -8.19 -0.52 21.60
C TYR A 15 -6.93 0.20 21.12
N SER A 16 -6.29 -0.40 20.10
CA SER A 16 -5.26 0.25 19.30
C SER A 16 -5.72 0.28 17.85
N ILE A 17 -5.56 1.43 17.20
CA ILE A 17 -5.84 1.60 15.77
C ILE A 17 -4.50 1.61 15.04
N LEU A 18 -4.31 0.66 14.12
CA LEU A 18 -3.16 0.61 13.25
C LEU A 18 -3.55 1.16 11.86
N ARG A 19 -2.79 2.13 11.37
CA ARG A 19 -2.97 2.77 10.07
C ARG A 19 -1.76 2.50 9.19
N PRO A 20 -1.70 1.35 8.52
CA PRO A 20 -0.62 1.06 7.58
C PRO A 20 -0.76 1.93 6.32
N THR A 21 0.38 2.26 5.73
CA THR A 21 0.49 2.85 4.38
C THR A 21 0.29 1.78 3.30
N GLY A 22 0.85 1.95 2.12
CA GLY A 22 0.80 0.94 1.06
C GLY A 22 1.39 -0.40 1.52
N VAL A 23 0.53 -1.33 1.94
CA VAL A 23 0.95 -2.68 2.36
C VAL A 23 1.22 -3.52 1.14
N TYR A 24 2.38 -4.15 1.07
CA TYR A 24 2.77 -5.06 0.01
C TYR A 24 3.44 -6.32 0.55
N GLY A 25 3.48 -7.36 -0.27
CA GLY A 25 4.12 -8.63 0.10
C GLY A 25 3.36 -9.85 -0.39
N PRO A 26 3.66 -11.04 0.15
CA PRO A 26 2.95 -12.28 -0.16
C PRO A 26 1.43 -12.16 0.01
N ARG A 27 0.69 -12.66 -1.00
CA ARG A 27 -0.78 -12.68 -1.05
C ARG A 27 -1.47 -11.32 -1.21
N ASP A 28 -0.73 -10.20 -1.29
CA ASP A 28 -1.32 -8.93 -1.67
C ASP A 28 -1.78 -8.98 -3.13
N LYS A 29 -3.01 -8.51 -3.39
CA LYS A 29 -3.62 -8.50 -4.73
C LYS A 29 -3.61 -7.13 -5.37
N ASP A 30 -3.54 -6.07 -4.59
CA ASP A 30 -3.67 -4.69 -5.07
C ASP A 30 -2.37 -4.20 -5.70
N ILE A 31 -1.27 -4.21 -4.95
CA ILE A 31 0.04 -3.81 -5.46
C ILE A 31 0.61 -4.87 -6.40
N PHE A 32 0.22 -6.17 -6.24
CA PHE A 32 0.57 -7.24 -7.16
C PHE A 32 0.25 -6.91 -8.62
N ILE A 33 -0.83 -6.18 -8.89
CA ILE A 33 -1.18 -5.75 -10.26
C ILE A 33 -0.01 -5.00 -10.88
N PHE A 34 0.62 -4.09 -10.13
CA PHE A 34 1.77 -3.35 -10.61
C PHE A 34 3.00 -4.24 -10.81
N PHE A 35 3.31 -5.13 -9.87
CA PHE A 35 4.37 -6.13 -10.01
C PHE A 35 4.21 -6.95 -11.30
N LYS A 36 2.99 -7.40 -11.57
CA LYS A 36 2.65 -8.18 -12.77
C LYS A 36 2.85 -7.40 -14.06
N GLN A 37 2.54 -6.10 -14.07
CA GLN A 37 2.77 -5.26 -15.24
C GLN A 37 4.27 -5.04 -15.48
N VAL A 38 5.03 -4.74 -14.43
CA VAL A 38 6.48 -4.56 -14.54
C VAL A 38 7.17 -5.85 -15.00
N ALA A 39 6.74 -7.01 -14.50
CA ALA A 39 7.24 -8.31 -14.95
C ALA A 39 6.97 -8.59 -16.43
N LYS A 40 5.93 -7.97 -17.01
CA LYS A 40 5.63 -7.99 -18.45
C LYS A 40 6.38 -6.94 -19.27
N GLY A 41 7.26 -6.18 -18.65
CA GLY A 41 8.03 -5.13 -19.30
C GLY A 41 7.33 -3.77 -19.37
N ILE A 42 6.27 -3.53 -18.60
CA ILE A 42 5.44 -2.33 -18.70
C ILE A 42 5.36 -1.64 -17.34
N GLU A 43 5.72 -0.35 -17.28
CA GLU A 43 5.60 0.49 -16.08
C GLU A 43 4.51 1.57 -16.29
N PRO A 44 3.23 1.30 -15.96
CA PRO A 44 2.17 2.28 -16.07
C PRO A 44 2.12 3.24 -14.88
N TYR A 45 2.03 4.52 -15.15
CA TYR A 45 1.83 5.59 -14.14
C TYR A 45 0.66 6.47 -14.51
N ILE A 46 -0.07 6.97 -13.51
CA ILE A 46 -1.22 7.87 -13.72
C ILE A 46 -0.73 9.31 -13.62
N GLY A 47 -0.96 10.10 -14.68
CA GLY A 47 -0.51 11.50 -14.71
C GLY A 47 1.01 11.66 -14.65
N ASN A 48 1.47 12.90 -14.54
CA ASN A 48 2.90 13.23 -14.54
C ASN A 48 3.31 14.07 -13.31
N MET A 49 2.60 13.91 -12.19
CA MET A 49 2.86 14.62 -10.95
C MET A 49 4.03 14.03 -10.18
N GLN A 50 4.71 14.86 -9.42
CA GLN A 50 5.68 14.37 -8.45
C GLN A 50 4.92 13.84 -7.23
N GLN A 51 5.16 12.57 -6.90
CA GLN A 51 4.54 11.91 -5.75
C GLN A 51 5.61 11.24 -4.90
N LYS A 52 5.35 11.21 -3.61
CA LYS A 52 6.15 10.45 -2.66
C LYS A 52 5.27 9.45 -1.94
N PHE A 53 5.73 8.21 -1.87
CA PHE A 53 5.04 7.10 -1.24
C PHE A 53 5.79 6.58 -0.04
N SER A 54 5.06 6.13 0.96
CA SER A 54 5.56 5.26 2.00
C SER A 54 4.95 3.88 1.84
N PHE A 55 5.73 2.86 2.13
CA PHE A 55 5.31 1.47 2.04
C PHE A 55 5.56 0.75 3.36
N ILE A 56 4.91 -0.39 3.53
CA ILE A 56 5.19 -1.30 4.63
C ILE A 56 5.06 -2.75 4.16
N TYR A 57 6.02 -3.57 4.54
CA TYR A 57 5.97 -4.98 4.22
C TYR A 57 4.97 -5.70 5.13
N VAL A 58 4.26 -6.68 4.58
CA VAL A 58 3.13 -7.34 5.25
C VAL A 58 3.51 -7.97 6.60
N THR A 59 4.72 -8.51 6.74
CA THR A 59 5.18 -9.09 8.02
C THR A 59 5.40 -8.03 9.10
N ASP A 60 5.85 -6.83 8.72
CA ASP A 60 6.01 -5.72 9.66
C ASP A 60 4.65 -5.22 10.17
N VAL A 61 3.60 -5.27 9.33
CA VAL A 61 2.23 -5.00 9.77
C VAL A 61 1.78 -6.04 10.80
N ALA A 62 2.06 -7.33 10.54
CA ALA A 62 1.72 -8.41 11.47
C ALA A 62 2.48 -8.26 12.80
N GLN A 63 3.78 -7.91 12.75
CA GLN A 63 4.57 -7.61 13.93
C GLN A 63 3.98 -6.45 14.74
N ALA A 64 3.62 -5.34 14.08
CA ALA A 64 2.99 -4.20 14.73
C ALA A 64 1.66 -4.56 15.39
N ALA A 65 0.88 -5.45 14.75
CA ALA A 65 -0.38 -5.94 15.32
C ALA A 65 -0.15 -6.74 16.61
N VAL A 66 0.86 -7.61 16.62
CA VAL A 66 1.25 -8.35 17.83
C VAL A 66 1.74 -7.41 18.93
N LEU A 67 2.60 -6.44 18.59
CA LEU A 67 3.07 -5.44 19.58
C LEU A 67 1.92 -4.63 20.16
N ALA A 68 0.92 -4.28 19.37
CA ALA A 68 -0.25 -3.52 19.80
C ALA A 68 -1.13 -4.28 20.82
N LEU A 69 -1.13 -5.63 20.81
CA LEU A 69 -1.83 -6.44 21.82
C LEU A 69 -1.22 -6.29 23.22
N TYR A 70 0.08 -6.04 23.30
CA TYR A 70 0.80 -5.89 24.56
C TYR A 70 1.09 -4.43 24.92
N ALA A 71 0.66 -3.48 24.11
CA ALA A 71 0.90 -2.06 24.33
C ALA A 71 0.20 -1.56 25.60
N LYS A 72 0.94 -0.79 26.39
CA LYS A 72 0.37 -0.09 27.54
C LYS A 72 -0.27 1.21 27.08
N GLY A 73 -1.52 1.42 27.42
CA GLY A 73 -2.26 2.63 27.10
C GLY A 73 -3.62 2.35 26.47
N HIS A 74 -4.52 3.34 26.57
CA HIS A 74 -5.87 3.22 26.09
C HIS A 74 -6.07 4.07 24.83
N GLN A 75 -6.83 3.55 23.85
CA GLN A 75 -7.34 4.30 22.71
C GLN A 75 -6.24 5.00 21.88
N LYS A 76 -5.17 4.27 21.55
CA LYS A 76 -4.05 4.78 20.78
C LYS A 76 -4.20 4.52 19.27
N THR A 77 -3.62 5.42 18.48
CA THR A 77 -3.57 5.29 17.03
C THR A 77 -2.11 5.34 16.58
N TYR A 78 -1.71 4.40 15.73
CA TYR A 78 -0.35 4.25 15.25
C TYR A 78 -0.32 4.19 13.73
N ASN A 79 0.35 5.13 13.11
CA ASN A 79 0.66 5.06 11.69
C ASN A 79 1.84 4.11 11.48
N LEU A 80 1.79 3.31 10.41
CA LEU A 80 2.79 2.27 10.13
C LEU A 80 3.34 2.42 8.71
N SER A 81 4.65 2.50 8.60
CA SER A 81 5.42 2.39 7.36
C SER A 81 6.80 1.83 7.69
N ASP A 82 7.67 1.68 6.69
CA ASP A 82 9.08 1.36 6.91
C ASP A 82 9.91 2.55 7.43
N GLY A 83 9.25 3.68 7.72
CA GLY A 83 9.88 4.91 8.21
C GLY A 83 10.58 5.74 7.14
N ARG A 84 10.41 5.39 5.86
CA ARG A 84 10.99 6.08 4.70
C ARG A 84 9.91 6.58 3.75
N TYR A 85 10.31 7.42 2.80
CA TYR A 85 9.47 7.83 1.68
C TYR A 85 10.27 7.70 0.38
N TYR A 86 9.59 7.28 -0.66
CA TYR A 86 10.16 6.91 -1.94
C TYR A 86 9.56 7.74 -3.06
N ASP A 87 10.36 8.01 -4.07
CA ASP A 87 9.84 8.54 -5.33
C ASP A 87 8.86 7.55 -5.97
N ARG A 88 7.89 8.07 -6.72
CA ARG A 88 6.86 7.25 -7.36
C ARG A 88 7.40 6.14 -8.28
N TYR A 89 8.62 6.30 -8.79
CA TYR A 89 9.24 5.34 -9.69
C TYR A 89 10.08 4.28 -8.96
N GLU A 90 10.36 4.45 -7.68
CA GLU A 90 11.29 3.59 -6.96
C GLU A 90 10.81 2.14 -6.88
N LEU A 91 9.51 1.91 -6.65
CA LEU A 91 8.95 0.55 -6.65
C LEU A 91 9.18 -0.15 -7.99
N GLY A 92 8.85 0.51 -9.12
CA GLY A 92 9.07 -0.06 -10.46
C GLY A 92 10.55 -0.31 -10.76
N LYS A 93 11.42 0.61 -10.33
CA LYS A 93 12.87 0.47 -10.45
C LYS A 93 13.39 -0.77 -9.71
N LEU A 94 13.00 -0.97 -8.45
CA LEU A 94 13.42 -2.11 -7.64
C LEU A 94 12.91 -3.44 -8.20
N ILE A 95 11.66 -3.48 -8.70
CA ILE A 95 11.11 -4.69 -9.32
C ILE A 95 11.91 -5.08 -10.57
N LYS A 96 12.14 -4.14 -11.49
CA LYS A 96 12.88 -4.46 -12.73
C LYS A 96 14.35 -4.81 -12.49
N GLU A 97 15.00 -4.15 -11.53
CA GLU A 97 16.37 -4.48 -11.11
C GLU A 97 16.44 -5.91 -10.55
N THR A 98 15.51 -6.28 -9.66
CA THR A 98 15.45 -7.62 -9.07
C THR A 98 15.13 -8.72 -10.09
N LEU A 99 14.32 -8.40 -11.10
CA LEU A 99 13.97 -9.32 -12.19
C LEU A 99 14.97 -9.29 -13.35
N ASN A 100 15.93 -8.36 -13.34
CA ASN A 100 16.87 -8.09 -14.44
C ASN A 100 16.15 -7.85 -15.78
N LEU A 101 15.13 -6.99 -15.78
CA LEU A 101 14.30 -6.70 -16.95
C LEU A 101 14.49 -5.27 -17.45
N LYS A 102 14.29 -5.09 -18.76
CA LYS A 102 14.06 -3.77 -19.36
C LYS A 102 12.56 -3.52 -19.46
N THR A 103 12.14 -2.32 -19.10
CA THR A 103 10.73 -1.93 -19.06
C THR A 103 10.50 -0.62 -19.82
N VAL A 104 9.30 -0.45 -20.34
CA VAL A 104 8.85 0.80 -20.95
C VAL A 104 7.94 1.53 -19.97
N LYS A 105 8.31 2.76 -19.59
CA LYS A 105 7.48 3.64 -18.78
C LYS A 105 6.49 4.38 -19.66
N PHE A 106 5.25 4.46 -19.25
CA PHE A 106 4.26 5.34 -19.86
C PHE A 106 3.34 5.96 -18.83
N HIS A 107 2.84 7.15 -19.17
CA HIS A 107 1.97 7.92 -18.30
C HIS A 107 0.56 7.97 -18.90
N LEU A 108 -0.39 7.41 -18.20
CA LEU A 108 -1.80 7.47 -18.59
C LEU A 108 -2.39 8.84 -18.23
N PRO A 109 -3.05 9.53 -19.18
CA PRO A 109 -3.74 10.76 -18.85
C PRO A 109 -4.79 10.55 -17.75
N VAL A 110 -4.81 11.43 -16.76
CA VAL A 110 -5.73 11.34 -15.60
C VAL A 110 -7.17 11.22 -16.04
N ASN A 111 -7.59 12.03 -17.03
CA ASN A 111 -8.96 12.01 -17.54
C ASN A 111 -9.35 10.67 -18.18
N PHE A 112 -8.40 10.00 -18.83
CA PHE A 112 -8.62 8.66 -19.39
C PHE A 112 -8.84 7.63 -18.29
N VAL A 113 -8.02 7.67 -17.23
CA VAL A 113 -8.17 6.76 -16.09
C VAL A 113 -9.46 7.04 -15.32
N LYS A 114 -9.86 8.30 -15.15
CA LYS A 114 -11.16 8.69 -14.58
C LYS A 114 -12.33 8.10 -15.37
N PHE A 115 -12.28 8.17 -16.69
CA PHE A 115 -13.30 7.60 -17.55
C PHE A 115 -13.42 6.09 -17.37
N ILE A 116 -12.29 5.37 -17.30
CA ILE A 116 -12.27 3.93 -17.04
C ILE A 116 -12.85 3.62 -15.64
N ALA A 117 -12.49 4.40 -14.62
CA ALA A 117 -13.00 4.21 -13.26
C ALA A 117 -14.52 4.31 -13.20
N ILE A 118 -15.11 5.33 -13.84
CA ILE A 118 -16.56 5.52 -13.90
C ILE A 118 -17.27 4.35 -14.60
N ILE A 119 -16.70 3.86 -15.70
CA ILE A 119 -17.26 2.69 -16.41
C ILE A 119 -17.16 1.44 -15.52
N SER A 120 -16.02 1.23 -14.86
CA SER A 120 -15.79 0.12 -13.96
C SER A 120 -16.78 0.11 -12.78
N GLU A 121 -17.05 1.27 -12.18
CA GLU A 121 -18.06 1.41 -11.11
C GLU A 121 -19.45 1.03 -11.59
N LYS A 122 -19.89 1.54 -12.76
CA LYS A 122 -21.20 1.20 -13.32
C LYS A 122 -21.35 -0.29 -13.61
N TYR A 123 -20.31 -0.91 -14.18
CA TYR A 123 -20.32 -2.35 -14.49
C TYR A 123 -20.34 -3.21 -13.23
N SER A 124 -19.53 -2.85 -12.23
CA SER A 124 -19.45 -3.56 -10.95
C SER A 124 -20.74 -3.45 -10.14
N SER A 125 -21.41 -2.29 -10.19
CA SER A 125 -22.71 -2.11 -9.53
C SER A 125 -23.79 -3.04 -10.11
N LEU A 126 -23.73 -3.34 -11.41
CA LEU A 126 -24.62 -4.30 -12.07
C LEU A 126 -24.33 -5.75 -11.67
N LYS A 127 -23.06 -6.09 -11.41
CA LYS A 127 -22.64 -7.45 -11.02
C LYS A 127 -22.63 -7.70 -9.51
N LYS A 128 -22.88 -6.67 -8.68
CA LYS A 128 -22.72 -6.71 -7.20
C LYS A 128 -21.31 -7.14 -6.76
N GLU A 129 -20.30 -6.85 -7.56
CA GLU A 129 -18.89 -7.08 -7.25
C GLU A 129 -18.20 -5.74 -6.94
N ALA A 130 -17.16 -5.76 -6.10
CA ALA A 130 -16.38 -4.55 -5.85
C ALA A 130 -15.59 -4.14 -7.11
N ALA A 131 -15.67 -2.86 -7.50
CA ALA A 131 -14.88 -2.34 -8.61
C ALA A 131 -13.39 -2.40 -8.28
N VAL A 132 -12.58 -2.95 -9.16
CA VAL A 132 -11.11 -2.99 -9.03
C VAL A 132 -10.53 -1.58 -9.04
N LEU A 133 -11.11 -0.69 -9.83
CA LEU A 133 -10.79 0.73 -9.91
C LEU A 133 -12.08 1.53 -9.80
N ASN A 134 -12.18 2.39 -8.81
CA ASN A 134 -13.28 3.33 -8.61
C ASN A 134 -12.73 4.75 -8.48
N THR A 135 -13.61 5.74 -8.47
CA THR A 135 -13.22 7.15 -8.39
C THR A 135 -12.52 7.47 -7.06
N GLU A 136 -12.97 6.88 -5.94
CA GLU A 136 -12.37 7.06 -4.62
C GLU A 136 -10.93 6.50 -4.59
N LYS A 137 -10.71 5.28 -5.12
CA LYS A 137 -9.38 4.67 -5.21
C LYS A 137 -8.46 5.45 -6.17
N LEU A 138 -9.01 6.07 -7.22
CA LEU A 138 -8.23 6.91 -8.10
C LEU A 138 -7.78 8.20 -7.41
N ASP A 139 -8.65 8.85 -6.64
CA ASP A 139 -8.29 10.05 -5.87
C ASP A 139 -7.21 9.72 -4.82
N GLU A 140 -7.30 8.55 -4.20
CA GLU A 140 -6.27 8.03 -3.32
C GLU A 140 -4.93 7.86 -4.07
N LEU A 141 -4.92 7.16 -5.21
CA LEU A 141 -3.71 6.94 -6.02
C LEU A 141 -3.10 8.24 -6.57
N MET A 142 -3.90 9.30 -6.68
CA MET A 142 -3.46 10.62 -7.14
C MET A 142 -2.98 11.54 -6.02
N ALA A 143 -3.09 11.13 -4.76
CA ALA A 143 -2.58 11.92 -3.65
C ALA A 143 -1.08 12.19 -3.82
N VAL A 144 -0.68 13.46 -3.65
CA VAL A 144 0.69 13.91 -3.93
C VAL A 144 1.69 13.41 -2.89
N ASN A 145 1.23 13.24 -1.66
CA ASN A 145 2.10 12.92 -0.53
C ASN A 145 1.47 11.83 0.35
N TRP A 146 2.15 10.69 0.38
CA TRP A 146 1.84 9.56 1.26
C TRP A 146 2.90 9.42 2.36
N TYR A 147 3.55 10.52 2.73
CA TYR A 147 4.50 10.53 3.84
C TYR A 147 3.80 10.11 5.13
N CYS A 148 4.39 9.18 5.83
CA CYS A 148 3.84 8.60 7.04
C CYS A 148 4.89 8.68 8.16
N ASP A 149 4.60 9.49 9.16
CA ASP A 149 5.39 9.54 10.39
C ASP A 149 4.99 8.37 11.30
N ILE A 150 5.99 7.58 11.69
CA ILE A 150 5.85 6.40 12.57
C ILE A 150 6.40 6.63 13.98
N SER A 151 6.66 7.86 14.37
CA SER A 151 7.25 8.19 15.68
C SER A 151 6.42 7.64 16.85
N GLU A 152 5.09 7.76 16.77
CA GLU A 152 4.18 7.20 17.77
C GLU A 152 4.24 5.66 17.83
N ALA A 153 4.39 4.97 16.69
CA ALA A 153 4.53 3.54 16.67
C ALA A 153 5.89 3.09 17.27
N ARG A 154 6.96 3.84 16.97
CA ARG A 154 8.28 3.57 17.54
C ARG A 154 8.29 3.72 19.05
N THR A 155 7.72 4.80 19.58
CA THR A 155 7.72 5.07 21.02
C THR A 155 6.67 4.28 21.78
N GLY A 156 5.46 4.15 21.23
CA GLY A 156 4.33 3.51 21.91
C GLY A 156 4.28 1.99 21.79
N LEU A 157 4.78 1.43 20.69
CA LEU A 157 4.81 -0.01 20.44
C LEU A 157 6.23 -0.60 20.48
N ASN A 158 7.27 0.20 20.57
CA ASN A 158 8.65 -0.22 20.29
C ASN A 158 8.79 -0.84 18.89
N PHE A 159 7.98 -0.33 17.93
CA PHE A 159 7.93 -0.84 16.58
C PHE A 159 9.18 -0.44 15.80
N ALA A 160 9.85 -1.43 15.23
CA ALA A 160 10.98 -1.24 14.33
C ALA A 160 10.75 -2.10 13.09
N PRO A 161 10.44 -1.48 11.92
CA PRO A 161 10.24 -2.25 10.69
C PRO A 161 11.55 -2.96 10.30
N GLU A 162 11.45 -4.23 9.94
CA GLU A 162 12.60 -5.07 9.57
C GLU A 162 12.93 -4.94 8.07
N TYR A 163 11.94 -4.60 7.26
CA TYR A 163 12.08 -4.53 5.80
C TYR A 163 12.03 -3.10 5.29
N ASP A 164 13.06 -2.68 4.58
CA ASP A 164 12.94 -1.54 3.67
C ASP A 164 12.30 -1.99 2.33
N LEU A 165 11.96 -1.03 1.47
CA LEU A 165 11.30 -1.32 0.19
C LEU A 165 12.13 -2.30 -0.68
N LYS A 166 13.45 -2.17 -0.68
CA LYS A 166 14.33 -3.04 -1.48
C LYS A 166 14.31 -4.49 -1.00
N ALA A 167 14.47 -4.70 0.29
CA ALA A 167 14.43 -6.04 0.89
C ALA A 167 13.04 -6.68 0.71
N GLY A 168 11.97 -5.93 1.00
CA GLY A 168 10.61 -6.43 0.86
C GLY A 168 10.22 -6.76 -0.58
N VAL A 169 10.64 -5.96 -1.58
CA VAL A 169 10.44 -6.27 -3.00
C VAL A 169 11.14 -7.57 -3.39
N SER A 170 12.37 -7.78 -2.93
CA SER A 170 13.12 -9.02 -3.18
C SER A 170 12.36 -10.24 -2.64
N GLU A 171 11.94 -10.21 -1.38
CA GLU A 171 11.20 -11.31 -0.75
C GLU A 171 9.82 -11.53 -1.41
N THR A 172 9.12 -10.44 -1.74
CA THR A 172 7.84 -10.51 -2.47
C THR A 172 7.98 -11.24 -3.80
N LEU A 173 8.99 -10.87 -4.60
CA LEU A 173 9.24 -11.49 -5.90
C LEU A 173 9.66 -12.96 -5.80
N LYS A 174 10.46 -13.31 -4.79
CA LYS A 174 10.77 -14.71 -4.49
C LYS A 174 9.50 -15.52 -4.23
N TRP A 175 8.61 -14.97 -3.39
CA TRP A 175 7.36 -15.62 -3.06
C TRP A 175 6.44 -15.75 -4.27
N TYR A 176 6.28 -14.69 -5.10
CA TYR A 176 5.44 -14.74 -6.30
C TYR A 176 5.92 -15.81 -7.29
N LYS A 177 7.25 -15.93 -7.51
CA LYS A 177 7.82 -16.98 -8.37
C LYS A 177 7.59 -18.36 -7.79
N ALA A 178 7.84 -18.58 -6.50
CA ALA A 178 7.67 -19.88 -5.85
C ALA A 178 6.21 -20.36 -5.85
N ASN A 179 5.25 -19.42 -5.83
CA ASN A 179 3.81 -19.71 -5.79
C ASN A 179 3.10 -19.56 -7.15
N LYS A 180 3.85 -19.41 -8.25
CA LYS A 180 3.32 -19.30 -9.63
C LYS A 180 2.36 -18.11 -9.83
N TRP A 181 2.61 -17.01 -9.16
CA TRP A 181 1.90 -15.76 -9.37
C TRP A 181 2.53 -14.93 -10.50
N LEU A 182 3.83 -15.09 -10.72
CA LEU A 182 4.64 -14.52 -11.80
C LEU A 182 5.38 -15.64 -12.55
#